data_f930f2c103435edcfe84d3c0d39ee16b
#
_entry.id   f930f2c103435edcfe84d3c0d39ee16b
#
_cell.length_a   1.000
_cell.length_b   1.000
_cell.length_c   1.000
_cell.angle_alpha   90.00
_cell.angle_beta   90.00
_cell.angle_gamma   90.00
#
_symmetry.space_group_name_H-M   'P 1'
#
loop_
_entity.id
_entity.type
_entity.pdbx_description
1 polymer ?
#
loop_
_entity_poly.entity_id
_entity_poly.type
_entity_poly.pdbx_seq_one_letter_code
_entity_poly.pdbx_strand_id
1 'polypeptide(L)'
;GGWPQAVDMRDEIALDQAMDYYDAVVHSDINRADNVQKNPERVKRLMRSYARNQGGQVPNTVLAQDIAANDETPISEETVASYVSALRKIFVVEDMPAWNPNLRSKTAIRSSDTRYYIDPSIAAAALGIGPNDLINDLNTFGFLFETLCIRDLRVFADALNGEVYH
;
A
#
# COMPACT_ATOMS: atom_id res chain seq x y z
N GLY A 1 10.37 3.16 -8.34
CA GLY A 1 9.70 1.89 -8.41
C GLY A 1 10.42 0.84 -9.23
N GLY A 2 9.86 -0.37 -9.24
CA GLY A 2 10.43 -1.52 -9.93
C GLY A 2 9.84 -1.76 -11.33
N TRP A 3 9.57 -0.71 -12.09
CA TRP A 3 8.96 -0.79 -13.41
C TRP A 3 9.98 -1.10 -14.51
N PRO A 4 10.03 -2.31 -15.08
CA PRO A 4 11.04 -2.65 -16.10
C PRO A 4 10.97 -1.76 -17.34
N GLN A 5 9.76 -1.36 -17.72
CA GLN A 5 9.57 -0.48 -18.89
C GLN A 5 10.11 0.93 -18.69
N ALA A 6 10.29 1.38 -17.42
CA ALA A 6 10.78 2.72 -17.11
C ALA A 6 12.30 2.85 -17.24
N VAL A 7 13.05 1.75 -17.31
CA VAL A 7 14.53 1.74 -17.22
C VAL A 7 15.19 2.59 -18.33
N ASP A 8 14.65 2.53 -19.55
CA ASP A 8 15.20 3.23 -20.71
C ASP A 8 14.39 4.49 -21.10
N MET A 9 13.44 4.90 -20.24
CA MET A 9 12.60 6.06 -20.48
C MET A 9 13.21 7.34 -19.90
N ARG A 10 12.83 8.49 -20.44
CA ARG A 10 13.12 9.78 -19.79
C ARG A 10 12.38 9.85 -18.46
N ASP A 11 12.99 10.50 -17.47
CA ASP A 11 12.48 10.55 -16.08
C ASP A 11 11.00 10.95 -15.99
N GLU A 12 10.58 11.95 -16.76
CA GLU A 12 9.19 12.40 -16.81
C GLU A 12 8.22 11.29 -17.22
N ILE A 13 8.54 10.55 -18.30
CA ILE A 13 7.72 9.45 -18.79
C ILE A 13 7.80 8.25 -17.84
N ALA A 14 8.96 8.02 -17.24
CA ALA A 14 9.15 6.95 -16.25
C ALA A 14 8.28 7.16 -15.00
N LEU A 15 8.09 8.41 -14.56
CA LEU A 15 7.22 8.75 -13.43
C LEU A 15 5.74 8.49 -13.74
N ASP A 16 5.30 8.72 -14.98
CA ASP A 16 3.92 8.49 -15.40
C ASP A 16 3.50 7.02 -15.30
N GLN A 17 4.44 6.05 -15.39
CA GLN A 17 4.12 4.62 -15.26
C GLN A 17 3.41 4.29 -13.94
N ALA A 18 3.84 4.89 -12.84
CA ALA A 18 3.22 4.66 -11.52
C ALA A 18 1.84 5.29 -11.43
N MET A 19 1.65 6.46 -12.05
CA MET A 19 0.35 7.15 -12.11
C MET A 19 -0.65 6.38 -12.96
N ASP A 20 -0.24 5.93 -14.14
CA ASP A 20 -1.08 5.12 -15.04
C ASP A 20 -1.51 3.82 -14.37
N TYR A 21 -0.58 3.15 -13.67
CA TYR A 21 -0.90 1.95 -12.91
C TYR A 21 -1.88 2.24 -11.76
N TYR A 22 -1.64 3.33 -11.00
CA TYR A 22 -2.55 3.75 -9.93
C TYR A 22 -3.96 4.00 -10.47
N ASP A 23 -4.10 4.69 -11.60
CA ASP A 23 -5.39 4.96 -12.22
C ASP A 23 -6.07 3.68 -12.71
N ALA A 24 -5.32 2.74 -13.29
CA ALA A 24 -5.85 1.44 -13.68
C ALA A 24 -6.37 0.64 -12.47
N VAL A 25 -5.64 0.65 -11.35
CA VAL A 25 -6.07 0.02 -10.09
C VAL A 25 -7.37 0.61 -9.61
N VAL A 26 -7.46 1.95 -9.53
CA VAL A 26 -8.63 2.66 -9.00
C VAL A 26 -9.88 2.42 -9.83
N HIS A 27 -9.76 2.44 -11.15
CA HIS A 27 -10.93 2.44 -12.05
C HIS A 27 -11.30 1.05 -12.58
N SER A 28 -10.39 0.10 -12.59
CA SER A 28 -10.56 -1.18 -13.28
C SER A 28 -10.17 -2.39 -12.43
N ASP A 29 -8.91 -2.49 -12.05
CA ASP A 29 -8.34 -3.76 -11.59
C ASP A 29 -8.85 -4.20 -10.23
N ILE A 30 -9.12 -3.27 -9.33
CA ILE A 30 -9.69 -3.58 -8.02
C ILE A 30 -11.08 -4.24 -8.11
N ASN A 31 -11.86 -3.89 -9.14
CA ASN A 31 -13.18 -4.47 -9.37
C ASN A 31 -13.08 -5.91 -9.90
N ARG A 32 -12.03 -6.20 -10.67
CA ARG A 32 -11.76 -7.55 -11.20
C ARG A 32 -11.26 -8.52 -10.14
N ALA A 33 -10.65 -8.01 -9.05
CA ALA A 33 -10.08 -8.83 -7.98
C ALA A 33 -11.09 -9.77 -7.30
N ASP A 34 -12.36 -9.36 -7.21
CA ASP A 34 -13.44 -10.09 -6.55
C ASP A 34 -14.80 -9.98 -7.26
N ASN A 35 -14.83 -9.39 -8.47
CA ASN A 35 -16.03 -9.11 -9.25
C ASN A 35 -17.06 -8.23 -8.52
N VAL A 36 -16.61 -7.38 -7.60
CA VAL A 36 -17.45 -6.45 -6.85
C VAL A 36 -17.13 -5.02 -7.31
N GLN A 37 -18.15 -4.28 -7.72
CA GLN A 37 -18.02 -2.87 -8.06
C GLN A 37 -17.70 -2.05 -6.81
N LYS A 38 -16.57 -1.35 -6.85
CA LYS A 38 -16.13 -0.44 -5.80
C LYS A 38 -16.21 1.00 -6.27
N ASN A 39 -16.55 1.91 -5.37
CA ASN A 39 -16.58 3.33 -5.68
C ASN A 39 -15.15 3.85 -5.85
N PRO A 40 -14.77 4.39 -7.05
CA PRO A 40 -13.41 4.84 -7.32
C PRO A 40 -12.92 5.93 -6.34
N GLU A 41 -13.80 6.85 -5.91
CA GLU A 41 -13.41 7.90 -4.97
C GLU A 41 -13.10 7.34 -3.58
N ARG A 42 -13.82 6.31 -3.14
CA ARG A 42 -13.50 5.59 -1.90
C ARG A 42 -12.19 4.80 -2.02
N VAL A 43 -11.92 4.20 -3.20
CA VAL A 43 -10.65 3.54 -3.48
C VAL A 43 -9.49 4.53 -3.41
N LYS A 44 -9.61 5.70 -4.04
CA LYS A 44 -8.59 6.76 -3.98
C LYS A 44 -8.31 7.20 -2.54
N ARG A 45 -9.36 7.44 -1.75
CA ARG A 45 -9.21 7.83 -0.34
C ARG A 45 -8.57 6.73 0.49
N LEU A 46 -8.98 5.48 0.29
CA LEU A 46 -8.35 4.33 0.95
C LEU A 46 -6.86 4.25 0.61
N MET A 47 -6.52 4.28 -0.67
CA MET A 47 -5.13 4.19 -1.11
C MET A 47 -4.30 5.35 -0.55
N ARG A 48 -4.85 6.56 -0.52
CA ARG A 48 -4.16 7.71 0.08
C ARG A 48 -3.98 7.57 1.60
N SER A 49 -5.02 7.13 2.33
CA SER A 49 -4.93 6.86 3.77
C SER A 49 -3.90 5.76 4.05
N TYR A 50 -3.92 4.70 3.26
CA TYR A 50 -2.97 3.60 3.37
C TYR A 50 -1.51 4.06 3.15
N ALA A 51 -1.28 4.92 2.14
CA ALA A 51 0.03 5.50 1.85
C ALA A 51 0.56 6.41 2.96
N ARG A 52 -0.34 7.19 3.60
CA ARG A 52 0.02 8.02 4.78
C ARG A 52 0.40 7.21 6.01
N ASN A 53 -0.13 6.00 6.12
CA ASN A 53 0.03 5.12 7.28
C ASN A 53 0.97 3.94 7.01
N GLN A 54 1.68 3.92 5.88
CA GLN A 54 2.66 2.86 5.61
C GLN A 54 3.82 2.90 6.62
N GLY A 55 4.40 1.74 6.92
CA GLY A 55 5.36 1.59 8.01
C GLY A 55 4.71 1.58 9.41
N GLY A 56 3.38 1.70 9.50
CA GLY A 56 2.63 1.72 10.75
C GLY A 56 1.64 0.55 10.92
N GLN A 57 1.29 0.26 12.18
CA GLN A 57 0.31 -0.76 12.55
C GLN A 57 -1.09 -0.14 12.70
N VAL A 58 -1.68 0.31 11.59
CA VAL A 58 -2.93 1.06 11.60
C VAL A 58 -4.12 0.12 11.36
N PRO A 59 -5.12 0.07 12.26
CA PRO A 59 -6.31 -0.77 12.09
C PRO A 59 -7.24 -0.22 10.99
N ASN A 60 -8.11 -1.09 10.46
CA ASN A 60 -9.08 -0.71 9.43
C ASN A 60 -10.06 0.37 9.89
N THR A 61 -10.31 0.50 11.21
CA THR A 61 -11.14 1.56 11.79
C THR A 61 -10.59 2.96 11.49
N VAL A 62 -9.27 3.15 11.55
CA VAL A 62 -8.64 4.43 11.21
C VAL A 62 -8.76 4.71 9.71
N LEU A 63 -8.52 3.71 8.87
CA LEU A 63 -8.73 3.84 7.42
C LEU A 63 -10.19 4.19 7.09
N ALA A 64 -11.15 3.57 7.79
CA ALA A 64 -12.58 3.89 7.63
C ALA A 64 -12.90 5.34 8.00
N GLN A 65 -12.33 5.85 9.08
CA GLN A 65 -12.50 7.26 9.49
C GLN A 65 -11.92 8.23 8.45
N ASP A 66 -10.73 7.94 7.93
CA ASP A 66 -10.09 8.77 6.88
C ASP A 66 -10.94 8.81 5.58
N ILE A 67 -11.53 7.68 5.19
CA ILE A 67 -12.38 7.59 4.00
C ILE A 67 -13.68 8.38 4.23
N ALA A 68 -14.28 8.24 5.41
CA ALA A 68 -15.55 8.86 5.76
C ALA A 68 -15.44 10.38 5.98
N ALA A 69 -14.26 10.91 6.23
CA ALA A 69 -14.07 12.33 6.61
C ALA A 69 -14.66 13.34 5.62
N ASN A 70 -14.87 12.95 4.36
CA ASN A 70 -15.47 13.76 3.30
C ASN A 70 -16.55 13.00 2.51
N ASP A 71 -17.17 12.00 3.11
CA ASP A 71 -18.23 11.22 2.48
C ASP A 71 -19.54 11.41 3.26
N GLU A 72 -20.65 11.64 2.55
CA GLU A 72 -21.98 11.77 3.17
C GLU A 72 -22.46 10.43 3.78
N THR A 73 -21.89 9.32 3.30
CA THR A 73 -22.28 7.97 3.73
C THR A 73 -21.13 7.29 4.50
N PRO A 74 -21.33 6.91 5.75
CA PRO A 74 -20.35 6.14 6.51
C PRO A 74 -19.92 4.87 5.76
N ILE A 75 -18.66 4.51 5.89
CA ILE A 75 -18.13 3.23 5.40
C ILE A 75 -17.89 2.31 6.59
N SER A 76 -18.35 1.05 6.50
CA SER A 76 -18.10 0.08 7.56
C SER A 76 -16.67 -0.45 7.50
N GLU A 77 -16.17 -0.93 8.64
CA GLU A 77 -14.85 -1.57 8.73
C GLU A 77 -14.76 -2.82 7.84
N GLU A 78 -15.86 -3.58 7.71
CA GLU A 78 -15.93 -4.74 6.83
C GLU A 78 -15.78 -4.35 5.36
N THR A 79 -16.35 -3.21 4.96
CA THR A 79 -16.19 -2.70 3.59
C THR A 79 -14.74 -2.30 3.34
N VAL A 80 -14.08 -1.64 4.30
CA VAL A 80 -12.65 -1.30 4.20
C VAL A 80 -11.81 -2.58 4.12
N ALA A 81 -12.08 -3.58 4.96
CA ALA A 81 -11.41 -4.87 4.93
C ALA A 81 -11.55 -5.57 3.57
N SER A 82 -12.75 -5.50 2.96
CA SER A 82 -12.99 -6.02 1.60
C SER A 82 -12.14 -5.30 0.55
N TYR A 83 -12.05 -3.96 0.61
CA TYR A 83 -11.25 -3.16 -0.32
C TYR A 83 -9.75 -3.46 -0.15
N VAL A 84 -9.25 -3.53 1.08
CA VAL A 84 -7.85 -3.90 1.37
C VAL A 84 -7.56 -5.32 0.87
N SER A 85 -8.49 -6.27 1.09
CA SER A 85 -8.35 -7.64 0.56
C SER A 85 -8.26 -7.67 -0.96
N ALA A 86 -9.05 -6.84 -1.66
CA ALA A 86 -8.97 -6.73 -3.11
C ALA A 86 -7.61 -6.16 -3.57
N LEU A 87 -7.10 -5.12 -2.91
CA LEU A 87 -5.77 -4.57 -3.20
C LEU A 87 -4.64 -5.58 -2.96
N ARG A 88 -4.75 -6.43 -1.93
CA ARG A 88 -3.80 -7.54 -1.70
C ARG A 88 -3.84 -8.58 -2.82
N LYS A 89 -5.03 -8.97 -3.28
CA LYS A 89 -5.19 -9.96 -4.35
C LYS A 89 -4.56 -9.54 -5.68
N ILE A 90 -4.49 -8.24 -5.94
CA ILE A 90 -3.86 -7.69 -7.15
C ILE A 90 -2.45 -7.15 -6.90
N PHE A 91 -1.85 -7.51 -5.77
CA PHE A 91 -0.48 -7.16 -5.40
C PHE A 91 -0.19 -5.65 -5.42
N VAL A 92 -1.10 -4.84 -4.90
CA VAL A 92 -0.91 -3.40 -4.70
C VAL A 92 -0.35 -3.14 -3.31
N VAL A 93 -0.85 -3.87 -2.31
CA VAL A 93 -0.41 -3.80 -0.92
C VAL A 93 -0.03 -5.19 -0.40
N GLU A 94 0.95 -5.23 0.48
CA GLU A 94 1.41 -6.45 1.14
C GLU A 94 1.89 -6.10 2.55
N ASP A 95 1.03 -6.36 3.53
CA ASP A 95 1.36 -6.09 4.93
C ASP A 95 2.44 -7.05 5.45
N MET A 96 3.24 -6.56 6.38
CA MET A 96 4.32 -7.34 6.99
C MET A 96 3.86 -7.88 8.34
N PRO A 97 3.87 -9.21 8.53
CA PRO A 97 3.46 -9.82 9.79
C PRO A 97 4.45 -9.53 10.92
N ALA A 98 3.94 -9.51 12.15
CA ALA A 98 4.77 -9.34 13.33
C ALA A 98 5.57 -10.59 13.62
N TRP A 99 6.88 -10.43 13.95
CA TRP A 99 7.70 -11.52 14.45
C TRP A 99 7.25 -11.97 15.83
N ASN A 100 6.99 -13.25 15.99
CA ASN A 100 6.76 -13.82 17.30
C ASN A 100 7.38 -15.22 17.42
N PRO A 101 8.50 -15.36 18.12
CA PRO A 101 9.18 -16.63 18.31
C PRO A 101 8.42 -17.61 19.22
N ASN A 102 7.38 -17.15 19.90
CA ASN A 102 6.68 -17.94 20.90
C ASN A 102 5.43 -18.59 20.33
N LEU A 103 5.55 -19.84 19.85
CA LEU A 103 4.53 -20.60 19.12
C LEU A 103 3.15 -20.68 19.83
N ARG A 104 3.09 -20.47 21.16
CA ARG A 104 1.85 -20.52 21.95
C ARG A 104 1.44 -19.16 22.53
N SER A 105 2.07 -18.07 22.11
CA SER A 105 1.76 -16.74 22.62
C SER A 105 0.43 -16.24 22.08
N LYS A 106 -0.45 -15.79 22.99
CA LYS A 106 -1.67 -15.07 22.61
C LYS A 106 -1.34 -13.72 21.94
N THR A 107 -0.18 -13.15 22.23
CA THR A 107 0.32 -11.92 21.63
C THR A 107 0.60 -12.11 20.15
N ALA A 108 1.12 -13.26 19.73
CA ALA A 108 1.35 -13.59 18.30
C ALA A 108 0.08 -13.49 17.45
N ILE A 109 -1.05 -13.93 18.02
CA ILE A 109 -2.35 -13.91 17.34
C ILE A 109 -2.98 -12.51 17.31
N ARG A 110 -2.56 -11.63 18.23
CA ARG A 110 -3.13 -10.28 18.44
C ARG A 110 -2.25 -9.16 17.90
N SER A 111 -1.06 -9.50 17.40
CA SER A 111 -0.15 -8.51 16.79
C SER A 111 -0.75 -8.05 15.44
N SER A 112 -0.76 -6.74 15.24
CA SER A 112 -1.19 -6.15 13.98
C SER A 112 -0.05 -6.18 12.98
N ASP A 113 -0.35 -6.48 11.73
CA ASP A 113 0.60 -6.37 10.63
C ASP A 113 0.98 -4.90 10.39
N THR A 114 2.21 -4.65 9.96
CA THR A 114 2.65 -3.33 9.50
C THR A 114 2.25 -3.15 8.04
N ARG A 115 1.65 -1.99 7.74
CA ARG A 115 1.10 -1.66 6.42
C ARG A 115 2.20 -1.29 5.43
N TYR A 116 2.24 -1.95 4.27
CA TYR A 116 3.16 -1.59 3.18
C TYR A 116 2.50 -1.68 1.80
N TYR A 117 2.85 -0.75 0.93
CA TYR A 117 2.71 -0.95 -0.51
C TYR A 117 3.78 -1.92 -1.01
N ILE A 118 3.47 -2.66 -2.06
CA ILE A 118 4.46 -3.54 -2.68
C ILE A 118 5.55 -2.76 -3.42
N ASP A 119 5.23 -1.55 -3.88
CA ASP A 119 6.18 -0.65 -4.53
C ASP A 119 5.97 0.79 -4.04
N PRO A 120 7.03 1.51 -3.62
CA PRO A 120 6.92 2.87 -3.11
C PRO A 120 6.39 3.88 -4.12
N SER A 121 6.53 3.63 -5.42
CA SER A 121 6.02 4.55 -6.44
C SER A 121 4.49 4.54 -6.52
N ILE A 122 3.84 3.42 -6.18
CA ILE A 122 2.37 3.36 -6.09
C ILE A 122 1.90 4.20 -4.90
N ALA A 123 2.61 4.16 -3.78
CA ALA A 123 2.31 5.01 -2.63
C ALA A 123 2.51 6.49 -2.94
N ALA A 124 3.58 6.86 -3.66
CA ALA A 124 3.81 8.22 -4.11
C ALA A 124 2.68 8.71 -5.04
N ALA A 125 2.24 7.87 -5.99
CA ALA A 125 1.09 8.16 -6.85
C ALA A 125 -0.20 8.35 -6.04
N ALA A 126 -0.48 7.50 -5.05
CA ALA A 126 -1.64 7.61 -4.17
C ALA A 126 -1.62 8.89 -3.31
N LEU A 127 -0.44 9.38 -2.93
CA LEU A 127 -0.26 10.65 -2.22
C LEU A 127 -0.36 11.85 -3.17
N GLY A 128 -0.15 11.66 -4.46
CA GLY A 128 -0.10 12.73 -5.47
C GLY A 128 1.17 13.57 -5.35
N ILE A 129 2.31 12.95 -5.00
CA ILE A 129 3.60 13.61 -4.77
C ILE A 129 4.66 13.14 -5.77
N GLY A 130 5.58 14.04 -6.07
CA GLY A 130 6.72 13.81 -6.95
C GLY A 130 8.07 13.98 -6.26
N PRO A 131 9.18 13.85 -7.01
CA PRO A 131 10.54 13.95 -6.45
C PRO A 131 10.82 15.27 -5.71
N ASN A 132 10.30 16.39 -6.21
CA ASN A 132 10.50 17.69 -5.58
C ASN A 132 9.79 17.80 -4.22
N ASP A 133 8.61 17.18 -4.07
CA ASP A 133 7.90 17.14 -2.80
C ASP A 133 8.70 16.33 -1.78
N LEU A 134 9.27 15.22 -2.20
CA LEU A 134 10.05 14.31 -1.35
C LEU A 134 11.37 14.93 -0.86
N ILE A 135 12.01 15.76 -1.67
CA ILE A 135 13.21 16.52 -1.24
C ILE A 135 12.85 17.51 -0.12
N ASN A 136 11.64 18.06 -0.15
CA ASN A 136 11.16 19.01 0.84
C ASN A 136 10.49 18.35 2.07
N ASP A 137 10.13 17.07 1.97
CA ASP A 137 9.57 16.28 3.07
C ASP A 137 10.35 14.96 3.24
N LEU A 138 11.49 15.05 3.93
CA LEU A 138 12.36 13.91 4.19
C LEU A 138 11.72 12.86 5.08
N ASN A 139 10.68 13.20 5.85
CA ASN A 139 9.96 12.24 6.65
C ASN A 139 9.14 11.29 5.75
N THR A 140 8.33 11.84 4.86
CA THR A 140 7.61 11.05 3.85
C THR A 140 8.57 10.28 2.93
N PHE A 141 9.69 10.90 2.53
CA PHE A 141 10.74 10.20 1.79
C PHE A 141 11.28 8.99 2.54
N GLY A 142 11.51 9.12 3.86
CA GLY A 142 11.98 8.03 4.72
C GLY A 142 11.04 6.82 4.70
N PHE A 143 9.73 7.02 4.82
CA PHE A 143 8.74 5.95 4.74
C PHE A 143 8.68 5.27 3.37
N LEU A 144 8.81 6.04 2.28
CA LEU A 144 8.89 5.46 0.94
C LEU A 144 10.18 4.69 0.72
N PHE A 145 11.29 5.17 1.26
CA PHE A 145 12.56 4.46 1.24
C PHE A 145 12.51 3.16 2.05
N GLU A 146 11.88 3.18 3.22
CA GLU A 146 11.62 1.97 4.01
C GLU A 146 10.80 0.96 3.21
N THR A 147 9.73 1.38 2.54
CA THR A 147 8.93 0.52 1.66
C THR A 147 9.77 -0.11 0.55
N LEU A 148 10.70 0.65 -0.05
CA LEU A 148 11.65 0.15 -1.03
C LEU A 148 12.55 -0.94 -0.44
N CYS A 149 13.10 -0.70 0.74
CA CYS A 149 13.95 -1.67 1.43
C CYS A 149 13.19 -2.95 1.79
N ILE A 150 11.97 -2.84 2.30
CA ILE A 150 11.13 -4.01 2.64
C ILE A 150 10.79 -4.82 1.40
N ARG A 151 10.45 -4.18 0.27
CA ARG A 151 10.25 -4.87 -1.00
C ARG A 151 11.47 -5.70 -1.40
N ASP A 152 12.64 -5.07 -1.40
CA ASP A 152 13.87 -5.75 -1.83
C ASP A 152 14.27 -6.87 -0.86
N LEU A 153 14.10 -6.66 0.45
CA LEU A 153 14.32 -7.69 1.47
C LEU A 153 13.40 -8.91 1.26
N ARG A 154 12.13 -8.70 0.90
CA ARG A 154 11.20 -9.79 0.60
C ARG A 154 11.65 -10.59 -0.62
N VAL A 155 12.05 -9.91 -1.69
CA VAL A 155 12.57 -10.58 -2.90
C VAL A 155 13.80 -11.41 -2.58
N PHE A 156 14.74 -10.88 -1.78
CA PHE A 156 15.94 -11.63 -1.38
C PHE A 156 15.64 -12.76 -0.41
N ALA A 157 14.72 -12.55 0.54
CA ALA A 157 14.31 -13.59 1.48
C ALA A 157 13.63 -14.76 0.75
N ASP A 158 12.68 -14.47 -0.16
CA ASP A 158 11.98 -15.47 -0.96
C ASP A 158 12.96 -16.32 -1.79
N ALA A 159 13.96 -15.72 -2.40
CA ALA A 159 15.02 -16.42 -3.13
C ALA A 159 15.82 -17.39 -2.24
N LEU A 160 15.81 -17.20 -0.92
CA LEU A 160 16.49 -18.04 0.08
C LEU A 160 15.50 -18.91 0.88
N ASN A 161 14.24 -19.01 0.48
CA ASN A 161 13.12 -19.64 1.20
C ASN A 161 12.96 -19.08 2.63
N GLY A 162 13.19 -17.79 2.79
CA GLY A 162 13.00 -17.05 4.03
C GLY A 162 11.77 -16.16 3.97
N GLU A 163 11.44 -15.54 5.09
CA GLU A 163 10.33 -14.59 5.24
C GLU A 163 10.80 -13.34 5.98
N VAL A 164 10.09 -12.22 5.79
CA VAL A 164 10.40 -10.93 6.44
C VAL A 164 9.30 -10.59 7.44
N TYR A 165 9.70 -10.23 8.65
CA TYR A 165 8.82 -9.86 9.76
C TYR A 165 9.25 -8.51 10.36
N HIS A 166 8.35 -7.83 11.06
CA HIS A 166 8.67 -6.61 11.82
C HIS A 166 8.79 -6.87 13.33
#